data_a969d7cf2b415f23500280ac0399276a
#
_entry.id   a969d7cf2b415f23500280ac0399276a
#
_cell.length_a   1.000
_cell.length_b   1.000
_cell.length_c   1.000
_cell.angle_alpha   90.00
_cell.angle_beta   90.00
_cell.angle_gamma   90.00
#
_symmetry.space_group_name_H-M   'P 1'
#
loop_
_entity.id
_entity.type
_entity.pdbx_description
1 polymer ?
#
loop_
_entity_poly.entity_id
_entity_poly.type
_entity_poly.pdbx_seq_one_letter_code
_entity_poly.pdbx_strand_id
1 'polypeptide(L)'
;MRKLKVVLGKIIYAVFAVWLPVSYTPILGAYAKWLRGLCGKLILQRCGKHVNIERGAAFSSRVTLGDGSGIGVRASISGAAEIGDHVMMGPDCVIYSRNHAFDRTDIPMMQQGYQPEKPVVIGNDVWIGGHVILLPGVHIGDGAVIGAGAVVAKSIPPYTVAVGNPARVVK
;
A
#
# COMPACT_ATOMS: atom_id res chain seq x y z
N MET A 1 -2.77 22.77 -11.11
CA MET A 1 -3.63 22.62 -9.92
C MET A 1 -3.38 21.31 -9.13
N ARG A 2 -3.29 20.11 -9.75
CA ARG A 2 -3.05 18.84 -9.03
C ARG A 2 -1.71 18.82 -8.26
N LYS A 3 -0.61 19.27 -8.88
CA LYS A 3 0.71 19.29 -8.22
C LYS A 3 0.71 20.08 -6.90
N LEU A 4 0.03 21.25 -6.87
CA LEU A 4 -0.06 22.08 -5.67
C LEU A 4 -0.87 21.39 -4.56
N LYS A 5 -1.99 20.74 -4.90
CA LYS A 5 -2.80 19.97 -3.93
C LYS A 5 -1.98 18.83 -3.32
N VAL A 6 -1.21 18.08 -4.13
CA VAL A 6 -0.35 17.00 -3.67
C VAL A 6 0.74 17.51 -2.72
N VAL A 7 1.38 18.64 -3.05
CA VAL A 7 2.40 19.24 -2.17
C VAL A 7 1.79 19.65 -0.84
N LEU A 8 0.66 20.37 -0.85
CA LEU A 8 -0.05 20.78 0.36
C LEU A 8 -0.47 19.56 1.21
N GLY A 9 -1.05 18.54 0.59
CA GLY A 9 -1.46 17.32 1.27
C GLY A 9 -0.26 16.60 1.92
N LYS A 10 0.88 16.53 1.26
CA LYS A 10 2.11 15.94 1.79
C LYS A 10 2.66 16.73 2.98
N ILE A 11 2.63 18.06 2.93
CA ILE A 11 3.08 18.90 4.05
C ILE A 11 2.18 18.66 5.27
N ILE A 12 0.85 18.74 5.10
CA ILE A 12 -0.10 18.51 6.22
C ILE A 12 0.08 17.08 6.77
N TYR A 13 0.25 16.10 5.89
CA TYR A 13 0.44 14.71 6.28
C TYR A 13 1.73 14.52 7.09
N ALA A 14 2.86 15.00 6.59
CA ALA A 14 4.17 14.79 7.19
C ALA A 14 4.35 15.55 8.53
N VAL A 15 3.78 16.77 8.62
CA VAL A 15 3.95 17.62 9.82
C VAL A 15 2.97 17.23 10.92
N PHE A 16 1.74 16.84 10.58
CA PHE A 16 0.68 16.61 11.57
C PHE A 16 0.08 15.21 11.51
N ALA A 17 -0.50 14.81 10.37
CA ALA A 17 -1.43 13.70 10.30
C ALA A 17 -0.77 12.34 10.56
N VAL A 18 0.47 12.15 10.13
CA VAL A 18 1.23 10.90 10.29
C VAL A 18 1.53 10.56 11.75
N TRP A 19 1.62 11.58 12.61
CA TRP A 19 1.95 11.43 14.04
C TRP A 19 0.75 11.21 14.93
N LEU A 20 -0.45 11.51 14.44
CA LEU A 20 -1.69 11.31 15.19
C LEU A 20 -1.88 9.84 15.56
N PRO A 21 -2.59 9.53 16.65
CA PRO A 21 -2.81 8.16 17.10
C PRO A 21 -3.54 7.33 16.04
N VAL A 22 -3.51 6.01 16.20
CA VAL A 22 -4.24 5.06 15.33
C VAL A 22 -5.76 5.29 15.40
N SER A 23 -6.47 4.86 14.36
CA SER A 23 -7.90 5.15 14.17
C SER A 23 -8.81 4.59 15.29
N TYR A 24 -8.38 3.54 15.98
CA TYR A 24 -9.11 2.92 17.08
C TYR A 24 -8.78 3.50 18.48
N THR A 25 -7.97 4.56 18.56
CA THR A 25 -7.72 5.26 19.82
C THR A 25 -8.99 6.00 20.26
N PRO A 26 -9.43 5.85 21.52
CA PRO A 26 -10.59 6.58 22.03
C PRO A 26 -10.47 8.09 21.80
N ILE A 27 -11.58 8.75 21.46
CA ILE A 27 -11.73 10.21 21.27
C ILE A 27 -10.94 10.72 20.04
N LEU A 28 -9.62 10.57 20.01
CA LEU A 28 -8.76 11.17 18.97
C LEU A 28 -8.67 10.31 17.68
N GLY A 29 -8.99 9.03 17.74
CA GLY A 29 -8.84 8.13 16.60
C GLY A 29 -9.73 8.51 15.41
N ALA A 30 -10.97 8.89 15.66
CA ALA A 30 -11.90 9.34 14.61
C ALA A 30 -11.40 10.59 13.90
N TYR A 31 -10.90 11.58 14.64
CA TYR A 31 -10.30 12.80 14.11
C TYR A 31 -9.03 12.46 13.29
N ALA A 32 -8.17 11.61 13.83
CA ALA A 32 -6.94 11.18 13.18
C ALA A 32 -7.24 10.47 11.84
N LYS A 33 -8.22 9.56 11.82
CA LYS A 33 -8.71 8.90 10.60
C LYS A 33 -9.23 9.91 9.58
N TRP A 34 -10.08 10.85 10.02
CA TRP A 34 -10.64 11.89 9.16
C TRP A 34 -9.54 12.74 8.51
N LEU A 35 -8.57 13.24 9.31
CA LEU A 35 -7.51 14.12 8.80
C LEU A 35 -6.58 13.36 7.83
N ARG A 36 -6.20 12.11 8.14
CA ARG A 36 -5.40 11.29 7.22
C ARG A 36 -6.17 10.97 5.94
N GLY A 37 -7.47 10.72 6.03
CA GLY A 37 -8.33 10.53 4.86
C GLY A 37 -8.40 11.79 3.98
N LEU A 38 -8.48 12.98 4.59
CA LEU A 38 -8.41 14.25 3.86
C LEU A 38 -7.06 14.42 3.14
N CYS A 39 -5.96 14.13 3.83
CA CYS A 39 -4.63 14.12 3.20
C CYS A 39 -4.57 13.11 2.05
N GLY A 40 -5.15 11.91 2.22
CA GLY A 40 -5.26 10.92 1.16
C GLY A 40 -5.94 11.45 -0.10
N LYS A 41 -7.06 12.18 0.05
CA LYS A 41 -7.76 12.83 -1.08
C LYS A 41 -6.92 13.89 -1.81
N LEU A 42 -5.98 14.52 -1.11
CA LEU A 42 -5.08 15.51 -1.71
C LEU A 42 -3.87 14.86 -2.39
N ILE A 43 -3.36 13.77 -1.83
CA ILE A 43 -2.09 13.13 -2.24
C ILE A 43 -2.31 12.05 -3.31
N LEU A 44 -3.24 11.12 -3.06
CA LEU A 44 -3.43 9.92 -3.88
C LEU A 44 -3.90 10.26 -5.30
N GLN A 45 -3.63 9.38 -6.24
CA GLN A 45 -4.12 9.51 -7.61
C GLN A 45 -5.64 9.42 -7.66
N ARG A 46 -6.20 8.48 -6.90
CA ARG A 46 -7.62 8.33 -6.60
C ARG A 46 -7.74 7.91 -5.13
N CYS A 47 -8.70 8.49 -4.42
CA CYS A 47 -9.00 8.16 -3.04
C CYS A 47 -10.52 8.03 -2.89
N GLY A 48 -10.96 6.85 -2.53
CA GLY A 48 -12.36 6.51 -2.34
C GLY A 48 -12.98 7.15 -1.09
N LYS A 49 -14.21 6.75 -0.81
CA LYS A 49 -14.95 7.14 0.41
C LYS A 49 -14.61 6.19 1.56
N HIS A 50 -14.78 6.66 2.79
CA HIS A 50 -14.63 5.87 4.02
C HIS A 50 -13.28 5.16 4.16
N VAL A 51 -12.23 5.68 3.52
CA VAL A 51 -10.88 5.11 3.62
C VAL A 51 -10.28 5.25 5.02
N ASN A 52 -9.39 4.34 5.38
CA ASN A 52 -8.65 4.39 6.63
C ASN A 52 -7.13 4.35 6.38
N ILE A 53 -6.48 5.50 6.36
CA ILE A 53 -5.02 5.58 6.31
C ILE A 53 -4.52 5.63 7.76
N GLU A 54 -3.73 4.64 8.16
CA GLU A 54 -3.28 4.51 9.52
C GLU A 54 -1.99 5.26 9.82
N ARG A 55 -1.67 5.37 11.12
CA ARG A 55 -0.48 6.05 11.65
C ARG A 55 0.79 5.49 11.01
N GLY A 56 1.68 6.39 10.59
CA GLY A 56 3.00 6.03 10.06
C GLY A 56 2.98 5.46 8.64
N ALA A 57 1.82 5.38 7.98
CA ALA A 57 1.75 4.90 6.61
C ALA A 57 2.52 5.84 5.65
N ALA A 58 3.32 5.28 4.75
CA ALA A 58 4.06 6.00 3.71
C ALA A 58 3.57 5.54 2.33
N PHE A 59 3.21 6.48 1.45
CA PHE A 59 2.65 6.14 0.15
C PHE A 59 2.95 7.20 -0.90
N SER A 60 3.05 6.76 -2.15
CA SER A 60 3.27 7.65 -3.28
C SER A 60 1.97 8.29 -3.77
N SER A 61 2.08 9.39 -4.50
CA SER A 61 0.93 10.05 -5.14
C SER A 61 0.39 9.30 -6.37
N ARG A 62 0.95 8.13 -6.70
CA ARG A 62 0.55 7.26 -7.80
C ARG A 62 -0.28 6.06 -7.34
N VAL A 63 -0.62 6.02 -6.06
CA VAL A 63 -1.50 5.00 -5.49
C VAL A 63 -2.95 5.38 -5.75
N THR A 64 -3.77 4.38 -6.11
CA THR A 64 -5.23 4.45 -6.06
C THR A 64 -5.74 3.63 -4.90
N LEU A 65 -6.73 4.14 -4.17
CA LEU A 65 -7.34 3.49 -3.02
C LEU A 65 -8.86 3.53 -3.16
N GLY A 66 -9.49 2.37 -3.16
CA GLY A 66 -10.92 2.19 -3.33
C GLY A 66 -11.75 2.55 -2.09
N ASP A 67 -13.06 2.45 -2.22
CA ASP A 67 -14.02 2.75 -1.17
C ASP A 67 -13.88 1.76 0.00
N GLY A 68 -13.97 2.23 1.22
CA GLY A 68 -13.88 1.40 2.44
C GLY A 68 -12.51 0.78 2.70
N SER A 69 -11.51 1.04 1.87
CA SER A 69 -10.20 0.39 1.96
C SER A 69 -9.25 1.08 2.93
N GLY A 70 -8.28 0.31 3.45
CA GLY A 70 -7.30 0.76 4.42
C GLY A 70 -5.85 0.60 3.96
N ILE A 71 -5.01 1.55 4.39
CA ILE A 71 -3.54 1.43 4.40
C ILE A 71 -3.13 1.23 5.85
N GLY A 72 -2.51 0.08 6.15
CA GLY A 72 -2.20 -0.35 7.51
C GLY A 72 -1.20 0.54 8.25
N VAL A 73 -1.11 0.34 9.56
CA VAL A 73 -0.13 1.04 10.42
C VAL A 73 1.28 0.78 9.88
N ARG A 74 2.07 1.85 9.69
CA ARG A 74 3.44 1.82 9.16
C ARG A 74 3.59 1.09 7.81
N ALA A 75 2.50 0.88 7.07
CA ALA A 75 2.62 0.31 5.73
C ALA A 75 3.41 1.26 4.81
N SER A 76 4.20 0.68 3.91
CA SER A 76 5.03 1.41 2.94
C SER A 76 4.68 1.01 1.52
N ILE A 77 4.16 1.96 0.73
CA ILE A 77 3.79 1.75 -0.67
C ILE A 77 4.70 2.57 -1.57
N SER A 78 5.74 1.91 -2.09
CA SER A 78 6.76 2.52 -2.93
C SER A 78 6.37 2.40 -4.40
N GLY A 79 6.03 3.54 -5.03
CA GLY A 79 5.66 3.61 -6.44
C GLY A 79 4.16 3.52 -6.70
N ALA A 80 3.76 2.92 -7.83
CA ALA A 80 2.37 2.80 -8.22
C ALA A 80 1.72 1.54 -7.64
N ALA A 81 0.51 1.67 -7.09
CA ALA A 81 -0.32 0.56 -6.67
C ALA A 81 -1.80 0.89 -6.90
N GLU A 82 -2.56 -0.12 -7.30
CA GLU A 82 -4.00 -0.05 -7.45
C GLU A 82 -4.64 -0.92 -6.38
N ILE A 83 -5.35 -0.29 -5.44
CA ILE A 83 -6.01 -0.96 -4.33
C ILE A 83 -7.52 -0.81 -4.54
N GLY A 84 -8.22 -1.92 -4.67
CA GLY A 84 -9.66 -2.00 -4.88
C GLY A 84 -10.47 -1.57 -3.67
N ASP A 85 -11.75 -1.90 -3.67
CA ASP A 85 -12.69 -1.56 -2.61
C ASP A 85 -12.63 -2.59 -1.47
N HIS A 86 -12.91 -2.15 -0.24
CA HIS A 86 -13.02 -2.99 0.97
C HIS A 86 -11.76 -3.79 1.31
N VAL A 87 -10.57 -3.30 0.95
CA VAL A 87 -9.30 -3.95 1.26
C VAL A 87 -8.90 -3.68 2.71
N MET A 88 -8.69 -4.74 3.48
CA MET A 88 -8.10 -4.68 4.82
C MET A 88 -6.60 -4.96 4.75
N MET A 89 -5.77 -4.03 5.21
CA MET A 89 -4.33 -4.16 5.24
C MET A 89 -3.82 -4.09 6.68
N GLY A 90 -3.10 -5.14 7.08
CA GLY A 90 -2.43 -5.22 8.38
C GLY A 90 -1.25 -4.25 8.51
N PRO A 91 -0.65 -4.19 9.71
CA PRO A 91 0.50 -3.32 9.96
C PRO A 91 1.76 -3.79 9.22
N ASP A 92 2.69 -2.84 9.00
CA ASP A 92 4.04 -3.09 8.47
C ASP A 92 4.09 -3.79 7.10
N CYS A 93 3.01 -3.66 6.31
CA CYS A 93 3.00 -4.18 4.94
C CYS A 93 3.88 -3.32 4.02
N VAL A 94 4.57 -3.98 3.10
CA VAL A 94 5.42 -3.31 2.12
C VAL A 94 5.00 -3.67 0.70
N ILE A 95 4.81 -2.65 -0.14
CA ILE A 95 4.47 -2.81 -1.56
C ILE A 95 5.57 -2.17 -2.38
N TYR A 96 6.25 -2.98 -3.19
CA TYR A 96 7.22 -2.53 -4.17
C TYR A 96 6.63 -2.59 -5.57
N SER A 97 6.79 -1.53 -6.36
CA SER A 97 6.41 -1.51 -7.78
C SER A 97 7.60 -1.52 -8.73
N ARG A 98 8.83 -1.51 -8.19
CA ARG A 98 10.04 -1.45 -8.99
C ARG A 98 11.24 -2.04 -8.25
N ASN A 99 12.12 -2.74 -8.99
CA ASN A 99 13.41 -3.23 -8.53
C ASN A 99 14.56 -2.43 -9.13
N HIS A 100 15.75 -2.53 -8.54
CA HIS A 100 16.99 -2.14 -9.21
C HIS A 100 17.28 -3.07 -10.38
N ALA A 101 17.95 -2.54 -11.42
CA ALA A 101 18.52 -3.36 -12.46
C ALA A 101 19.79 -4.07 -11.93
N PHE A 102 19.95 -5.34 -12.29
CA PHE A 102 21.07 -6.19 -11.82
C PHE A 102 21.56 -7.17 -12.90
N ASP A 103 21.18 -6.95 -14.16
CA ASP A 103 21.47 -7.89 -15.25
C ASP A 103 22.92 -7.81 -15.75
N ARG A 104 23.60 -6.69 -15.49
CA ARG A 104 24.98 -6.46 -15.90
C ARG A 104 25.95 -6.89 -14.79
N THR A 105 27.06 -7.51 -15.19
CA THR A 105 28.15 -7.96 -14.29
C THR A 105 29.40 -7.10 -14.35
N ASP A 106 29.47 -6.17 -15.31
CA ASP A 106 30.61 -5.30 -15.57
C ASP A 106 30.58 -3.98 -14.78
N ILE A 107 29.44 -3.64 -14.20
CA ILE A 107 29.29 -2.46 -13.32
C ILE A 107 28.51 -2.81 -12.05
N PRO A 108 28.72 -2.08 -10.94
CA PRO A 108 27.97 -2.27 -9.69
C PRO A 108 26.46 -2.08 -9.88
N MET A 109 25.62 -2.84 -9.17
CA MET A 109 24.15 -2.76 -9.25
C MET A 109 23.64 -1.33 -9.01
N MET A 110 24.23 -0.58 -8.09
CA MET A 110 23.83 0.80 -7.80
C MET A 110 23.97 1.76 -8.98
N GLN A 111 24.79 1.40 -9.97
CA GLN A 111 25.02 2.21 -11.19
C GLN A 111 24.13 1.76 -12.36
N GLN A 112 23.44 0.63 -12.25
CA GLN A 112 22.60 0.09 -13.32
C GLN A 112 21.20 0.74 -13.38
N GLY A 113 20.83 1.51 -12.33
CA GLY A 113 19.55 2.18 -12.26
C GLY A 113 18.41 1.23 -11.85
N TYR A 114 17.27 1.36 -12.50
CA TYR A 114 16.05 0.63 -12.13
C TYR A 114 15.43 -0.09 -13.32
N GLN A 115 14.81 -1.22 -13.04
CA GLN A 115 13.94 -1.90 -13.99
C GLN A 115 12.66 -1.05 -14.24
N PRO A 116 11.94 -1.31 -15.35
CA PRO A 116 10.63 -0.71 -15.59
C PRO A 116 9.68 -0.94 -14.41
N GLU A 117 8.92 0.09 -14.07
CA GLU A 117 7.94 -0.02 -13.00
C GLU A 117 6.81 -0.99 -13.40
N LYS A 118 6.43 -1.86 -12.46
CA LYS A 118 5.32 -2.80 -12.58
C LYS A 118 4.38 -2.57 -11.39
N PRO A 119 3.26 -1.86 -11.57
CA PRO A 119 2.30 -1.62 -10.49
C PRO A 119 1.83 -2.92 -9.85
N VAL A 120 1.59 -2.87 -8.54
CA VAL A 120 0.88 -3.93 -7.84
C VAL A 120 -0.60 -3.65 -7.91
N VAL A 121 -1.40 -4.67 -8.21
CA VAL A 121 -2.86 -4.56 -8.27
C VAL A 121 -3.47 -5.46 -7.20
N ILE A 122 -4.32 -4.89 -6.38
CA ILE A 122 -5.07 -5.58 -5.32
C ILE A 122 -6.54 -5.40 -5.64
N GLY A 123 -7.25 -6.52 -5.78
CA GLY A 123 -8.68 -6.56 -6.07
C GLY A 123 -9.54 -6.07 -4.91
N ASN A 124 -10.82 -6.38 -4.98
CA ASN A 124 -11.79 -5.98 -3.97
C ASN A 124 -11.90 -7.03 -2.87
N ASP A 125 -12.32 -6.61 -1.66
CA ASP A 125 -12.58 -7.48 -0.51
C ASP A 125 -11.38 -8.38 -0.15
N VAL A 126 -10.16 -7.84 -0.26
CA VAL A 126 -8.92 -8.56 0.02
C VAL A 126 -8.48 -8.32 1.47
N TRP A 127 -8.08 -9.39 2.15
CA TRP A 127 -7.45 -9.28 3.46
C TRP A 127 -5.94 -9.56 3.38
N ILE A 128 -5.13 -8.55 3.69
CA ILE A 128 -3.67 -8.63 3.77
C ILE A 128 -3.27 -8.62 5.23
N GLY A 129 -2.67 -9.71 5.72
CA GLY A 129 -2.12 -9.83 7.08
C GLY A 129 -0.98 -8.83 7.33
N GLY A 130 -0.52 -8.74 8.57
CA GLY A 130 0.62 -7.88 8.92
C GLY A 130 1.95 -8.39 8.35
N HIS A 131 2.93 -7.47 8.14
CA HIS A 131 4.27 -7.78 7.64
C HIS A 131 4.31 -8.48 6.27
N VAL A 132 3.29 -8.29 5.43
CA VAL A 132 3.24 -8.84 4.08
C VAL A 132 4.08 -7.98 3.15
N ILE A 133 4.84 -8.63 2.26
CA ILE A 133 5.60 -7.97 1.20
C ILE A 133 5.01 -8.36 -0.16
N LEU A 134 4.57 -7.36 -0.94
CA LEU A 134 4.12 -7.55 -2.31
C LEU A 134 5.21 -7.07 -3.27
N LEU A 135 5.64 -7.94 -4.18
CA LEU A 135 6.69 -7.65 -5.15
C LEU A 135 6.14 -7.04 -6.44
N PRO A 136 6.98 -6.37 -7.26
CA PRO A 136 6.53 -5.65 -8.44
C PRO A 136 5.73 -6.49 -9.42
N GLY A 137 4.58 -5.96 -9.86
CA GLY A 137 3.73 -6.55 -10.88
C GLY A 137 2.84 -7.69 -10.41
N VAL A 138 2.77 -7.99 -9.11
CA VAL A 138 1.83 -9.01 -8.63
C VAL A 138 0.39 -8.49 -8.66
N HIS A 139 -0.52 -9.42 -8.91
CA HIS A 139 -1.96 -9.24 -8.90
C HIS A 139 -2.56 -10.09 -7.77
N ILE A 140 -3.31 -9.49 -6.87
CA ILE A 140 -4.09 -10.18 -5.85
C ILE A 140 -5.54 -10.14 -6.28
N GLY A 141 -6.14 -11.31 -6.50
CA GLY A 141 -7.53 -11.42 -6.94
C GLY A 141 -8.53 -11.04 -5.84
N ASP A 142 -9.77 -10.74 -6.26
CA ASP A 142 -10.87 -10.38 -5.34
C ASP A 142 -11.09 -11.46 -4.28
N GLY A 143 -11.43 -11.07 -3.07
CA GLY A 143 -11.74 -11.98 -1.97
C GLY A 143 -10.55 -12.83 -1.49
N ALA A 144 -9.32 -12.54 -1.92
CA ALA A 144 -8.15 -13.30 -1.50
C ALA A 144 -7.70 -12.91 -0.08
N VAL A 145 -7.11 -13.87 0.63
CA VAL A 145 -6.50 -13.68 1.94
C VAL A 145 -5.01 -13.94 1.87
N ILE A 146 -4.20 -12.98 2.28
CA ILE A 146 -2.74 -13.11 2.37
C ILE A 146 -2.35 -13.19 3.83
N GLY A 147 -1.81 -14.33 4.25
CA GLY A 147 -1.40 -14.55 5.63
C GLY A 147 -0.24 -13.66 6.07
N ALA A 148 -0.18 -13.36 7.36
CA ALA A 148 0.86 -12.50 7.92
C ALA A 148 2.28 -13.03 7.62
N GLY A 149 3.23 -12.13 7.36
CA GLY A 149 4.62 -12.45 7.04
C GLY A 149 4.85 -13.03 5.65
N ALA A 150 3.82 -13.11 4.80
CA ALA A 150 3.97 -13.66 3.45
C ALA A 150 4.78 -12.73 2.53
N VAL A 151 5.58 -13.32 1.64
CA VAL A 151 6.25 -12.63 0.53
C VAL A 151 5.63 -13.07 -0.78
N VAL A 152 4.84 -12.20 -1.37
CA VAL A 152 4.09 -12.49 -2.60
C VAL A 152 4.92 -12.11 -3.81
N ALA A 153 5.49 -13.13 -4.47
CA ALA A 153 6.32 -13.00 -5.66
C ALA A 153 5.59 -13.39 -6.96
N LYS A 154 4.39 -13.96 -6.86
CA LYS A 154 3.53 -14.34 -8.00
C LYS A 154 2.10 -13.92 -7.69
N SER A 155 1.32 -13.68 -8.74
CA SER A 155 -0.09 -13.31 -8.60
C SER A 155 -0.89 -14.40 -7.87
N ILE A 156 -1.88 -13.97 -7.07
CA ILE A 156 -2.73 -14.83 -6.26
C ILE A 156 -4.14 -14.83 -6.86
N PRO A 157 -4.72 -16.01 -7.12
CA PRO A 157 -6.07 -16.12 -7.66
C PRO A 157 -7.13 -15.55 -6.70
N PRO A 158 -8.32 -15.17 -7.22
CA PRO A 158 -9.41 -14.71 -6.37
C PRO A 158 -9.92 -15.83 -5.44
N TYR A 159 -10.45 -15.41 -4.30
CA TYR A 159 -11.08 -16.28 -3.28
C TYR A 159 -10.19 -17.40 -2.76
N THR A 160 -8.86 -17.17 -2.73
CA THR A 160 -7.87 -18.11 -2.21
C THR A 160 -7.17 -17.58 -0.97
N VAL A 161 -6.58 -18.49 -0.20
CA VAL A 161 -5.72 -18.16 0.94
C VAL A 161 -4.28 -18.49 0.57
N ALA A 162 -3.38 -17.50 0.66
CA ALA A 162 -1.96 -17.66 0.37
C ALA A 162 -1.11 -17.28 1.59
N VAL A 163 -0.10 -18.10 1.90
CA VAL A 163 0.78 -17.91 3.06
C VAL A 163 2.23 -18.25 2.72
N GLY A 164 3.16 -17.76 3.53
CA GLY A 164 4.57 -18.15 3.52
C GLY A 164 5.50 -17.26 2.69
N ASN A 165 6.77 -17.62 2.69
CA ASN A 165 7.85 -16.97 1.93
C ASN A 165 8.65 -18.03 1.15
N PRO A 166 8.50 -18.10 -0.18
CA PRO A 166 7.54 -17.34 -1.00
C PRO A 166 6.09 -17.81 -0.76
N ALA A 167 5.14 -16.90 -0.92
CA ALA A 167 3.72 -17.22 -0.71
C ALA A 167 3.22 -18.33 -1.64
N ARG A 168 2.40 -19.23 -1.08
CA ARG A 168 1.74 -20.34 -1.79
C ARG A 168 0.26 -20.37 -1.41
N VAL A 169 -0.57 -20.66 -2.39
CA VAL A 169 -1.99 -20.93 -2.16
C VAL A 169 -2.12 -22.23 -1.37
N VAL A 170 -2.88 -22.18 -0.29
CA VAL A 170 -3.14 -23.32 0.62
C VAL A 170 -4.60 -23.68 0.70
N LYS A 171 -5.49 -22.80 0.21
CA LYS A 171 -6.94 -23.00 0.14
C LYS A 171 -7.54 -22.21 -1.02
#